data_c134b367e954a2e6f4b836cd72657849
#
_entry.id   c134b367e954a2e6f4b836cd72657849
#
_cell.length_a   1.000
_cell.length_b   1.000
_cell.length_c   1.000
_cell.angle_alpha   90.00
_cell.angle_beta   90.00
_cell.angle_gamma   90.00
#
_symmetry.space_group_name_H-M   'P 1'
#
loop_
_entity.id
_entity.type
_entity.pdbx_description
1 polymer ?
#
loop_
_entity_poly.entity_id
_entity_poly.type
_entity_poly.pdbx_seq_one_letter_code
_entity_poly.pdbx_strand_id
1 'polypeptide(L)'
;LFVFIFASCAKSNKTLIRMQHIEEGVSNPQTIEEYEEAIKKYDERVCDIQIAQSQIGIWHKIVGTRYLDKKLYGEALKSFQKALEYYPDNQNLYYYVGLCAAYMSHAALDFDATGNADKKMNYLKLSEDAYLRAISIDPRYVRALYAIAVLYEFELKEYDKAIPHLEKALTIEKKNLDAMTLLARCYYRAERFDDSIAMYDRIIENTKSQDRKTLTNQLKEQVIKTKEEFSKE
;
A
#
# COMPACT_ATOMS: atom_id res chain seq x y z
N LEU A 1 -28.36 -40.52 9.89
CA LEU A 1 -27.86 -40.31 8.48
C LEU A 1 -28.84 -39.50 7.62
N PHE A 2 -29.49 -38.41 8.15
CA PHE A 2 -30.53 -37.68 7.38
C PHE A 2 -30.46 -36.15 7.49
N VAL A 3 -29.32 -35.56 7.92
CA VAL A 3 -29.27 -34.09 8.15
C VAL A 3 -28.54 -33.31 7.04
N PHE A 4 -27.86 -33.95 6.09
CA PHE A 4 -27.03 -33.25 5.09
C PHE A 4 -27.74 -32.84 3.78
N ILE A 5 -28.98 -33.23 3.53
CA ILE A 5 -29.66 -32.98 2.25
C ILE A 5 -30.33 -31.60 2.21
N PHE A 6 -30.70 -31.00 3.35
CA PHE A 6 -31.42 -29.72 3.36
C PHE A 6 -30.58 -28.46 3.09
N ALA A 7 -29.27 -28.48 3.34
CA ALA A 7 -28.43 -27.30 3.12
C ALA A 7 -28.12 -27.04 1.63
N SER A 8 -28.11 -28.07 0.79
CA SER A 8 -27.90 -27.96 -0.65
C SER A 8 -29.12 -27.36 -1.37
N CYS A 9 -30.32 -27.76 -0.98
CA CYS A 9 -31.57 -27.23 -1.56
C CYS A 9 -31.80 -25.74 -1.27
N ALA A 10 -31.41 -25.27 -0.07
CA ALA A 10 -31.62 -23.86 0.30
C ALA A 10 -30.70 -22.88 -0.51
N LYS A 11 -29.49 -23.30 -0.85
CA LYS A 11 -28.59 -22.52 -1.72
C LYS A 11 -29.08 -22.51 -3.17
N SER A 12 -29.56 -23.63 -3.68
CA SER A 12 -30.14 -23.77 -5.02
C SER A 12 -31.37 -22.87 -5.20
N ASN A 13 -32.29 -22.87 -4.21
CA ASN A 13 -33.50 -22.04 -4.26
C ASN A 13 -33.19 -20.54 -4.26
N LYS A 14 -32.18 -20.07 -3.48
CA LYS A 14 -31.79 -18.66 -3.50
C LYS A 14 -31.21 -18.22 -4.84
N THR A 15 -30.45 -19.08 -5.50
CA THR A 15 -29.89 -18.80 -6.82
C THR A 15 -31.01 -18.78 -7.89
N LEU A 16 -31.95 -19.72 -7.84
CA LEU A 16 -33.11 -19.75 -8.72
C LEU A 16 -34.00 -18.52 -8.54
N ILE A 17 -34.29 -18.11 -7.33
CA ILE A 17 -35.07 -16.88 -7.04
C ILE A 17 -34.34 -15.64 -7.58
N ARG A 18 -33.02 -15.58 -7.44
CA ARG A 18 -32.22 -14.48 -8.01
C ARG A 18 -32.26 -14.47 -9.54
N MET A 19 -32.18 -15.63 -10.19
CA MET A 19 -32.29 -15.75 -11.64
C MET A 19 -33.69 -15.32 -12.11
N GLN A 20 -34.75 -15.76 -11.42
CA GLN A 20 -36.13 -15.34 -11.72
C GLN A 20 -36.30 -13.82 -11.58
N HIS A 21 -35.73 -13.19 -10.56
CA HIS A 21 -35.75 -11.72 -10.43
C HIS A 21 -34.95 -11.00 -11.54
N ILE A 22 -33.91 -11.63 -12.09
CA ILE A 22 -33.17 -11.07 -13.23
C ILE A 22 -34.01 -11.17 -14.53
N GLU A 23 -34.82 -12.20 -14.65
CA GLU A 23 -35.70 -12.42 -15.82
C GLU A 23 -37.07 -11.72 -15.67
N GLU A 24 -37.40 -11.23 -14.47
CA GLU A 24 -38.69 -10.59 -14.16
C GLU A 24 -38.90 -9.35 -15.04
N GLY A 25 -39.96 -9.34 -15.82
CA GLY A 25 -40.32 -8.24 -16.71
C GLY A 25 -39.64 -8.25 -18.08
N VAL A 26 -38.92 -9.30 -18.41
CA VAL A 26 -38.45 -9.56 -19.79
C VAL A 26 -39.15 -10.81 -20.30
N SER A 27 -40.23 -10.64 -21.09
CA SER A 27 -40.88 -11.73 -21.82
C SER A 27 -40.00 -12.15 -22.99
N ASN A 28 -40.26 -13.34 -23.55
CA ASN A 28 -39.50 -13.89 -24.67
C ASN A 28 -39.67 -12.98 -25.92
N PRO A 29 -38.73 -12.07 -26.24
CA PRO A 29 -38.90 -11.06 -27.28
C PRO A 29 -38.93 -11.73 -28.64
N GLN A 30 -39.77 -11.20 -29.53
CA GLN A 30 -39.98 -11.71 -30.89
C GLN A 30 -39.75 -10.63 -31.96
N THR A 31 -39.89 -9.35 -31.59
CA THR A 31 -39.68 -8.20 -32.49
C THR A 31 -38.42 -7.41 -32.13
N ILE A 32 -37.97 -6.57 -33.06
CA ILE A 32 -36.77 -5.71 -32.84
C ILE A 32 -37.02 -4.79 -31.66
N GLU A 33 -38.19 -4.17 -31.58
CA GLU A 33 -38.57 -3.25 -30.53
C GLU A 33 -38.59 -3.93 -29.14
N GLU A 34 -39.09 -5.17 -29.08
CA GLU A 34 -39.08 -5.96 -27.84
C GLU A 34 -37.64 -6.35 -27.41
N TYR A 35 -36.76 -6.64 -28.39
CA TYR A 35 -35.33 -6.87 -28.09
C TYR A 35 -34.67 -5.60 -27.57
N GLU A 36 -34.91 -4.44 -28.17
CA GLU A 36 -34.35 -3.15 -27.71
C GLU A 36 -34.82 -2.80 -26.28
N GLU A 37 -36.11 -3.05 -25.97
CA GLU A 37 -36.62 -2.85 -24.62
C GLU A 37 -36.01 -3.82 -23.61
N ALA A 38 -35.81 -5.08 -23.98
CA ALA A 38 -35.14 -6.08 -23.16
C ALA A 38 -33.69 -5.67 -22.89
N ILE A 39 -32.93 -5.25 -23.90
CA ILE A 39 -31.56 -4.74 -23.77
C ILE A 39 -31.53 -3.59 -22.78
N LYS A 40 -32.40 -2.60 -22.92
CA LYS A 40 -32.47 -1.44 -22.02
C LYS A 40 -32.71 -1.87 -20.57
N LYS A 41 -33.61 -2.81 -20.32
CA LYS A 41 -33.86 -3.32 -18.95
C LYS A 41 -32.64 -4.05 -18.36
N TYR A 42 -31.91 -4.81 -19.17
CA TYR A 42 -30.67 -5.45 -18.70
C TYR A 42 -29.54 -4.46 -18.48
N ASP A 43 -29.41 -3.42 -19.32
CA ASP A 43 -28.41 -2.35 -19.13
C ASP A 43 -28.64 -1.58 -17.82
N GLU A 44 -29.90 -1.28 -17.47
CA GLU A 44 -30.23 -0.66 -16.19
C GLU A 44 -29.78 -1.55 -15.00
N ARG A 45 -30.02 -2.85 -15.07
CA ARG A 45 -29.57 -3.82 -14.04
C ARG A 45 -28.05 -3.94 -13.95
N VAL A 46 -27.36 -3.90 -15.11
CA VAL A 46 -25.90 -3.90 -15.12
C VAL A 46 -25.34 -2.66 -14.41
N CYS A 47 -25.94 -1.49 -14.64
CA CYS A 47 -25.61 -0.27 -13.90
C CYS A 47 -25.77 -0.44 -12.40
N ASP A 48 -26.89 -0.99 -11.94
CA ASP A 48 -27.15 -1.22 -10.50
C ASP A 48 -26.12 -2.17 -9.90
N ILE A 49 -25.73 -3.23 -10.61
CA ILE A 49 -24.70 -4.17 -10.17
C ILE A 49 -23.34 -3.46 -10.07
N GLN A 50 -22.97 -2.64 -11.05
CA GLN A 50 -21.72 -1.89 -11.03
C GLN A 50 -21.66 -0.90 -9.86
N ILE A 51 -22.76 -0.20 -9.59
CA ILE A 51 -22.88 0.70 -8.43
C ILE A 51 -22.70 -0.09 -7.14
N ALA A 52 -23.39 -1.23 -6.99
CA ALA A 52 -23.28 -2.09 -5.82
C ALA A 52 -21.84 -2.62 -5.61
N GLN A 53 -21.17 -3.06 -6.68
CA GLN A 53 -19.77 -3.49 -6.64
C GLN A 53 -18.84 -2.37 -6.19
N SER A 54 -19.00 -1.18 -6.78
CA SER A 54 -18.23 0.00 -6.38
C SER A 54 -18.42 0.32 -4.90
N GLN A 55 -19.67 0.25 -4.42
CA GLN A 55 -19.99 0.53 -3.02
C GLN A 55 -19.35 -0.51 -2.07
N ILE A 56 -19.34 -1.80 -2.44
CA ILE A 56 -18.69 -2.85 -1.66
C ILE A 56 -17.18 -2.56 -1.52
N GLY A 57 -16.51 -2.18 -2.60
CA GLY A 57 -15.09 -1.82 -2.56
C GLY A 57 -14.82 -0.61 -1.65
N ILE A 58 -15.68 0.42 -1.67
CA ILE A 58 -15.61 1.56 -0.76
C ILE A 58 -15.77 1.12 0.70
N TRP A 59 -16.75 0.26 1.00
CA TRP A 59 -16.96 -0.25 2.36
C TRP A 59 -15.76 -1.05 2.85
N HIS A 60 -15.15 -1.91 2.02
CA HIS A 60 -13.94 -2.63 2.39
C HIS A 60 -12.77 -1.69 2.69
N LYS A 61 -12.58 -0.61 1.91
CA LYS A 61 -11.58 0.42 2.18
C LYS A 61 -11.83 1.10 3.53
N ILE A 62 -13.08 1.50 3.82
CA ILE A 62 -13.45 2.14 5.09
C ILE A 62 -13.20 1.20 6.27
N VAL A 63 -13.62 -0.05 6.17
CA VAL A 63 -13.39 -1.09 7.21
C VAL A 63 -11.89 -1.29 7.42
N GLY A 64 -11.10 -1.39 6.35
CA GLY A 64 -9.65 -1.50 6.43
C GLY A 64 -9.01 -0.32 7.18
N THR A 65 -9.44 0.92 6.89
CA THR A 65 -8.98 2.11 7.61
C THR A 65 -9.34 2.05 9.10
N ARG A 66 -10.56 1.62 9.44
CA ARG A 66 -10.98 1.48 10.84
C ARG A 66 -10.19 0.42 11.61
N TYR A 67 -9.83 -0.68 10.94
CA TYR A 67 -8.94 -1.68 11.54
C TYR A 67 -7.51 -1.14 11.70
N LEU A 68 -7.01 -0.37 10.73
CA LEU A 68 -5.71 0.27 10.79
C LEU A 68 -5.61 1.25 11.98
N ASP A 69 -6.63 2.08 12.20
CA ASP A 69 -6.74 3.00 13.34
C ASP A 69 -6.67 2.24 14.69
N LYS A 70 -7.22 1.02 14.72
CA LYS A 70 -7.17 0.14 15.89
C LYS A 70 -5.89 -0.73 15.97
N LYS A 71 -4.94 -0.52 15.05
CA LYS A 71 -3.71 -1.33 14.93
C LYS A 71 -3.96 -2.83 14.68
N LEU A 72 -5.13 -3.19 14.17
CA LEU A 72 -5.49 -4.55 13.77
C LEU A 72 -5.01 -4.80 12.33
N TYR A 73 -3.69 -4.85 12.16
CA TYR A 73 -3.03 -4.83 10.85
C TYR A 73 -3.42 -6.01 9.95
N GLY A 74 -3.62 -7.20 10.52
CA GLY A 74 -4.03 -8.39 9.76
C GLY A 74 -5.44 -8.25 9.19
N GLU A 75 -6.38 -7.71 9.96
CA GLU A 75 -7.77 -7.49 9.50
C GLU A 75 -7.84 -6.31 8.52
N ALA A 76 -7.02 -5.26 8.75
CA ALA A 76 -6.87 -4.16 7.82
C ALA A 76 -6.33 -4.65 6.47
N LEU A 77 -5.28 -5.48 6.47
CA LEU A 77 -4.71 -6.07 5.27
C LEU A 77 -5.76 -6.83 4.45
N LYS A 78 -6.49 -7.76 5.08
CA LYS A 78 -7.58 -8.50 4.42
C LYS A 78 -8.63 -7.58 3.80
N SER A 79 -9.01 -6.52 4.52
CA SER A 79 -10.02 -5.57 4.05
C SER A 79 -9.51 -4.76 2.85
N PHE A 80 -8.26 -4.28 2.85
CA PHE A 80 -7.68 -3.58 1.71
C PHE A 80 -7.48 -4.50 0.50
N GLN A 81 -7.09 -5.75 0.71
CA GLN A 81 -7.01 -6.75 -0.36
C GLN A 81 -8.40 -7.01 -0.99
N LYS A 82 -9.45 -7.08 -0.17
CA LYS A 82 -10.83 -7.16 -0.68
C LYS A 82 -11.25 -5.91 -1.45
N ALA A 83 -10.85 -4.72 -1.01
CA ALA A 83 -11.12 -3.50 -1.75
C ALA A 83 -10.44 -3.49 -3.13
N LEU A 84 -9.24 -4.08 -3.25
CA LEU A 84 -8.51 -4.20 -4.53
C LEU A 84 -9.20 -5.12 -5.55
N GLU A 85 -10.05 -6.07 -5.12
CA GLU A 85 -10.86 -6.87 -6.05
C GLU A 85 -11.84 -6.00 -6.84
N TYR A 86 -12.25 -4.85 -6.29
CA TYR A 86 -13.17 -3.89 -6.92
C TYR A 86 -12.45 -2.68 -7.52
N TYR A 87 -11.28 -2.32 -7.01
CA TYR A 87 -10.47 -1.17 -7.46
C TYR A 87 -9.02 -1.58 -7.71
N PRO A 88 -8.74 -2.40 -8.74
CA PRO A 88 -7.41 -2.99 -8.96
C PRO A 88 -6.32 -1.97 -9.32
N ASP A 89 -6.68 -0.77 -9.77
CA ASP A 89 -5.73 0.28 -10.15
C ASP A 89 -5.72 1.46 -9.15
N ASN A 90 -6.04 1.19 -7.89
CA ASN A 90 -6.03 2.21 -6.86
C ASN A 90 -4.71 2.21 -6.08
N GLN A 91 -3.81 3.15 -6.37
CA GLN A 91 -2.50 3.29 -5.73
C GLN A 91 -2.59 3.44 -4.20
N ASN A 92 -3.66 4.07 -3.67
CA ASN A 92 -3.82 4.23 -2.23
C ASN A 92 -4.08 2.89 -1.53
N LEU A 93 -4.83 1.99 -2.15
CA LEU A 93 -5.09 0.66 -1.58
C LEU A 93 -3.81 -0.16 -1.52
N TYR A 94 -3.01 -0.15 -2.58
CA TYR A 94 -1.69 -0.80 -2.58
C TYR A 94 -0.76 -0.21 -1.52
N TYR A 95 -0.75 1.11 -1.35
CA TYR A 95 0.00 1.72 -0.25
C TYR A 95 -0.43 1.19 1.12
N TYR A 96 -1.74 1.07 1.38
CA TYR A 96 -2.23 0.54 2.65
C TYR A 96 -1.95 -0.96 2.82
N VAL A 97 -2.00 -1.74 1.76
CA VAL A 97 -1.56 -3.15 1.77
C VAL A 97 -0.09 -3.23 2.18
N GLY A 98 0.77 -2.45 1.54
CA GLY A 98 2.19 -2.38 1.88
C GLY A 98 2.43 -1.98 3.33
N LEU A 99 1.73 -0.95 3.81
CA LEU A 99 1.81 -0.47 5.18
C LEU A 99 1.40 -1.54 6.20
N CYS A 100 0.27 -2.21 5.98
CA CYS A 100 -0.19 -3.29 6.86
C CYS A 100 0.79 -4.46 6.86
N ALA A 101 1.31 -4.84 5.69
CA ALA A 101 2.30 -5.91 5.58
C ALA A 101 3.61 -5.57 6.31
N ALA A 102 4.10 -4.32 6.22
CA ALA A 102 5.25 -3.87 6.98
C ALA A 102 5.03 -4.01 8.50
N TYR A 103 3.87 -3.57 9.02
CA TYR A 103 3.55 -3.77 10.42
C TYR A 103 3.42 -5.26 10.82
N MET A 104 2.86 -6.09 9.94
CA MET A 104 2.75 -7.54 10.18
C MET A 104 4.11 -8.23 10.19
N SER A 105 5.11 -7.71 9.47
CA SER A 105 6.47 -8.25 9.52
C SER A 105 7.13 -8.07 10.88
N HIS A 106 6.86 -6.95 11.57
CA HIS A 106 7.32 -6.72 12.94
C HIS A 106 6.63 -7.66 13.94
N ALA A 107 5.30 -7.80 13.84
CA ALA A 107 4.54 -8.70 14.71
C ALA A 107 4.93 -10.18 14.53
N ALA A 108 5.40 -10.58 13.35
CA ALA A 108 5.82 -11.95 13.08
C ALA A 108 7.09 -12.36 13.83
N LEU A 109 7.91 -11.40 14.30
CA LEU A 109 9.11 -11.69 15.10
C LEU A 109 8.81 -12.00 16.56
N ASP A 110 7.75 -11.39 17.12
CA ASP A 110 7.47 -11.45 18.55
C ASP A 110 6.86 -12.80 18.98
N PHE A 111 6.35 -13.59 18.04
CA PHE A 111 5.58 -14.81 18.32
C PHE A 111 6.28 -16.13 18.01
N ASP A 112 7.48 -16.12 17.43
CA ASP A 112 8.06 -17.38 16.93
C ASP A 112 9.52 -17.60 17.36
N ALA A 113 9.68 -18.18 18.56
CA ALA A 113 10.95 -18.74 19.01
C ALA A 113 11.43 -19.94 18.14
N THR A 114 10.60 -20.40 17.19
CA THR A 114 10.87 -21.55 16.33
C THR A 114 11.40 -21.22 14.93
N GLY A 115 11.74 -19.93 14.66
CA GLY A 115 12.51 -19.59 13.48
C GLY A 115 11.71 -19.29 12.21
N ASN A 116 10.55 -18.63 12.30
CA ASN A 116 9.76 -18.22 11.14
C ASN A 116 10.35 -16.96 10.44
N ALA A 117 11.65 -17.00 10.13
CA ALA A 117 12.28 -16.01 9.26
C ALA A 117 11.52 -15.88 7.92
N ASP A 118 10.95 -16.98 7.43
CA ASP A 118 10.16 -17.01 6.20
C ASP A 118 8.89 -16.16 6.29
N LYS A 119 8.20 -16.16 7.43
CA LYS A 119 6.96 -15.39 7.60
C LYS A 119 7.21 -13.88 7.61
N LYS A 120 8.26 -13.43 8.33
CA LYS A 120 8.68 -12.03 8.29
C LYS A 120 9.05 -11.63 6.87
N MET A 121 9.87 -12.43 6.19
CA MET A 121 10.33 -12.15 4.84
C MET A 121 9.17 -12.11 3.84
N ASN A 122 8.17 -13.00 3.98
CA ASN A 122 6.98 -12.97 3.14
C ASN A 122 6.18 -11.67 3.30
N TYR A 123 6.06 -11.14 4.52
CA TYR A 123 5.40 -9.85 4.74
C TYR A 123 6.23 -8.67 4.22
N LEU A 124 7.57 -8.70 4.36
CA LEU A 124 8.44 -7.66 3.80
C LEU A 124 8.35 -7.64 2.27
N LYS A 125 8.35 -8.81 1.63
CA LYS A 125 8.16 -8.93 0.19
C LYS A 125 6.79 -8.44 -0.25
N LEU A 126 5.72 -8.82 0.45
CA LEU A 126 4.38 -8.30 0.17
C LEU A 126 4.33 -6.78 0.28
N SER A 127 5.02 -6.20 1.27
CA SER A 127 5.11 -4.75 1.45
C SER A 127 5.85 -4.10 0.28
N GLU A 128 6.99 -4.65 -0.13
CA GLU A 128 7.78 -4.17 -1.27
C GLU A 128 6.96 -4.19 -2.56
N ASP A 129 6.37 -5.35 -2.90
CA ASP A 129 5.56 -5.53 -4.11
C ASP A 129 4.38 -4.56 -4.14
N ALA A 130 3.71 -4.36 -3.01
CA ALA A 130 2.57 -3.45 -2.91
C ALA A 130 2.99 -1.98 -3.10
N TYR A 131 4.08 -1.52 -2.48
CA TYR A 131 4.57 -0.16 -2.69
C TYR A 131 5.04 0.07 -4.12
N LEU A 132 5.77 -0.90 -4.71
CA LEU A 132 6.19 -0.83 -6.12
C LEU A 132 4.97 -0.78 -7.05
N ARG A 133 3.91 -1.55 -6.77
CA ARG A 133 2.67 -1.48 -7.54
C ARG A 133 2.00 -0.12 -7.40
N ALA A 134 1.94 0.45 -6.20
CA ALA A 134 1.42 1.81 -6.00
C ALA A 134 2.19 2.86 -6.82
N ILE A 135 3.53 2.75 -6.86
CA ILE A 135 4.40 3.64 -7.63
C ILE A 135 4.26 3.41 -9.15
N SER A 136 4.00 2.18 -9.59
CA SER A 136 3.77 1.87 -11.00
C SER A 136 2.46 2.48 -11.53
N ILE A 137 1.43 2.56 -10.67
CA ILE A 137 0.13 3.18 -10.99
C ILE A 137 0.27 4.70 -10.99
N ASP A 138 0.85 5.26 -9.93
CA ASP A 138 1.14 6.69 -9.84
C ASP A 138 2.62 6.93 -9.50
N PRO A 139 3.47 7.19 -10.50
CA PRO A 139 4.90 7.44 -10.30
C PRO A 139 5.22 8.69 -9.47
N ARG A 140 4.24 9.54 -9.17
CA ARG A 140 4.37 10.74 -8.34
C ARG A 140 3.80 10.56 -6.94
N TYR A 141 3.40 9.37 -6.56
CA TYR A 141 2.81 9.10 -5.26
C TYR A 141 3.87 9.11 -4.15
N VAL A 142 4.15 10.30 -3.62
CA VAL A 142 5.23 10.56 -2.64
C VAL A 142 5.13 9.65 -1.40
N ARG A 143 3.92 9.35 -0.93
CA ARG A 143 3.74 8.47 0.24
C ARG A 143 4.30 7.07 0.01
N ALA A 144 4.09 6.50 -1.18
CA ALA A 144 4.62 5.18 -1.53
C ALA A 144 6.14 5.24 -1.78
N LEU A 145 6.63 6.29 -2.45
CA LEU A 145 8.07 6.53 -2.64
C LEU A 145 8.83 6.62 -1.31
N TYR A 146 8.27 7.33 -0.34
CA TYR A 146 8.86 7.42 0.99
C TYR A 146 8.77 6.11 1.76
N ALA A 147 7.60 5.44 1.72
CA ALA A 147 7.38 4.20 2.47
C ALA A 147 8.28 3.05 2.01
N ILE A 148 8.48 2.90 0.68
CA ILE A 148 9.40 1.87 0.16
C ILE A 148 10.84 2.17 0.55
N ALA A 149 11.25 3.43 0.57
CA ALA A 149 12.59 3.82 1.01
C ALA A 149 12.81 3.53 2.50
N VAL A 150 11.79 3.75 3.35
CA VAL A 150 11.80 3.34 4.76
C VAL A 150 11.97 1.82 4.87
N LEU A 151 11.24 1.04 4.07
CA LEU A 151 11.35 -0.42 4.04
C LEU A 151 12.77 -0.87 3.68
N TYR A 152 13.35 -0.29 2.62
CA TYR A 152 14.71 -0.60 2.18
C TYR A 152 15.76 -0.19 3.22
N GLU A 153 15.65 0.98 3.84
CA GLU A 153 16.63 1.45 4.81
C GLU A 153 16.58 0.66 6.11
N PHE A 154 15.39 0.46 6.68
CA PHE A 154 15.28 -0.08 8.04
C PHE A 154 15.16 -1.59 8.10
N GLU A 155 14.45 -2.22 7.16
CA GLU A 155 14.16 -3.64 7.20
C GLU A 155 15.09 -4.47 6.31
N LEU A 156 15.26 -4.04 5.06
CA LEU A 156 16.01 -4.81 4.06
C LEU A 156 17.49 -4.45 4.01
N LYS A 157 17.88 -3.27 4.54
CA LYS A 157 19.26 -2.74 4.49
C LYS A 157 19.81 -2.55 3.08
N GLU A 158 18.91 -2.28 2.13
CA GLU A 158 19.21 -2.07 0.72
C GLU A 158 19.23 -0.59 0.38
N TYR A 159 20.24 0.13 0.91
CA TYR A 159 20.33 1.59 0.88
C TYR A 159 20.34 2.15 -0.54
N ASP A 160 21.04 1.48 -1.45
CA ASP A 160 21.11 1.87 -2.86
C ASP A 160 19.76 1.81 -3.56
N LYS A 161 18.87 0.91 -3.15
CA LYS A 161 17.50 0.87 -3.67
C LYS A 161 16.63 1.97 -3.07
N ALA A 162 16.87 2.40 -1.83
CA ALA A 162 16.13 3.49 -1.19
C ALA A 162 16.37 4.85 -1.86
N ILE A 163 17.64 5.12 -2.24
CA ILE A 163 18.09 6.41 -2.75
C ILE A 163 17.24 6.93 -3.92
N PRO A 164 17.05 6.21 -5.04
CA PRO A 164 16.31 6.73 -6.20
C PRO A 164 14.86 7.06 -5.89
N HIS A 165 14.22 6.35 -4.96
CA HIS A 165 12.84 6.65 -4.55
C HIS A 165 12.76 7.95 -3.76
N LEU A 166 13.74 8.22 -2.88
CA LEU A 166 13.81 9.46 -2.09
C LEU A 166 14.19 10.66 -2.95
N GLU A 167 15.15 10.49 -3.86
CA GLU A 167 15.49 11.53 -4.83
C GLU A 167 14.26 11.93 -5.65
N LYS A 168 13.50 10.93 -6.15
CA LYS A 168 12.26 11.18 -6.87
C LYS A 168 11.21 11.86 -6.00
N ALA A 169 11.02 11.44 -4.75
CA ALA A 169 10.11 12.10 -3.83
C ALA A 169 10.47 13.58 -3.63
N LEU A 170 11.76 13.90 -3.52
CA LEU A 170 12.27 15.26 -3.37
C LEU A 170 12.21 16.10 -4.66
N THR A 171 12.07 15.50 -5.84
CA THR A 171 11.73 16.28 -7.05
C THR A 171 10.31 16.83 -7.00
N ILE A 172 9.41 16.15 -6.28
CA ILE A 172 8.00 16.48 -6.14
C ILE A 172 7.79 17.39 -4.93
N GLU A 173 8.29 16.97 -3.77
CA GLU A 173 8.21 17.69 -2.49
C GLU A 173 9.59 18.21 -2.08
N LYS A 174 10.04 19.28 -2.71
CA LYS A 174 11.41 19.81 -2.59
C LYS A 174 11.85 20.18 -1.18
N LYS A 175 10.91 20.41 -0.25
CA LYS A 175 11.16 20.83 1.14
C LYS A 175 10.73 19.79 2.17
N ASN A 176 10.54 18.54 1.75
CA ASN A 176 10.20 17.44 2.67
C ASN A 176 11.44 17.08 3.50
N LEU A 177 11.51 17.63 4.71
CA LEU A 177 12.66 17.46 5.61
C LEU A 177 12.85 16.02 6.07
N ASP A 178 11.77 15.23 6.16
CA ASP A 178 11.85 13.85 6.59
C ASP A 178 12.44 12.96 5.48
N ALA A 179 12.04 13.22 4.22
CA ALA A 179 12.64 12.58 3.06
C ALA A 179 14.12 12.96 2.90
N MET A 180 14.49 14.23 3.12
CA MET A 180 15.90 14.66 3.12
C MET A 180 16.70 13.95 4.21
N THR A 181 16.16 13.84 5.42
CA THR A 181 16.85 13.17 6.54
C THR A 181 17.07 11.68 6.23
N LEU A 182 16.06 11.01 5.69
CA LEU A 182 16.18 9.61 5.31
C LEU A 182 17.18 9.43 4.16
N LEU A 183 17.19 10.32 3.17
CA LEU A 183 18.13 10.27 2.06
C LEU A 183 19.58 10.50 2.52
N ALA A 184 19.82 11.47 3.42
CA ALA A 184 21.13 11.69 4.02
C ALA A 184 21.66 10.43 4.71
N ARG A 185 20.79 9.72 5.45
CA ARG A 185 21.15 8.45 6.09
C ARG A 185 21.44 7.35 5.08
N CYS A 186 20.63 7.23 4.02
CA CYS A 186 20.89 6.24 2.97
C CYS A 186 22.22 6.52 2.27
N TYR A 187 22.54 7.77 1.96
CA TYR A 187 23.84 8.15 1.40
C TYR A 187 24.99 7.80 2.35
N TYR A 188 24.86 8.11 3.65
CA TYR A 188 25.87 7.73 4.64
C TYR A 188 26.11 6.21 4.69
N ARG A 189 25.02 5.41 4.67
CA ARG A 189 25.09 3.94 4.69
C ARG A 189 25.65 3.35 3.40
N ALA A 190 25.50 4.04 2.28
CA ALA A 190 26.08 3.70 0.98
C ALA A 190 27.48 4.30 0.79
N GLU A 191 28.12 4.81 1.86
CA GLU A 191 29.45 5.43 1.88
C GLU A 191 29.58 6.67 0.95
N ARG A 192 28.46 7.23 0.54
CA ARG A 192 28.36 8.46 -0.25
C ARG A 192 28.38 9.67 0.68
N PHE A 193 29.50 9.88 1.38
CA PHE A 193 29.61 10.86 2.46
C PHE A 193 29.35 12.30 2.00
N ASP A 194 29.85 12.70 0.83
CA ASP A 194 29.66 14.06 0.30
C ASP A 194 28.21 14.36 0.00
N ASP A 195 27.48 13.40 -0.58
CA ASP A 195 26.04 13.53 -0.82
C ASP A 195 25.24 13.62 0.48
N SER A 196 25.64 12.84 1.49
CA SER A 196 25.04 12.90 2.83
C SER A 196 25.23 14.28 3.46
N ILE A 197 26.44 14.83 3.44
CA ILE A 197 26.78 16.17 3.95
C ILE A 197 25.95 17.24 3.24
N ALA A 198 25.92 17.23 1.90
CA ALA A 198 25.14 18.17 1.10
C ALA A 198 23.65 18.11 1.44
N MET A 199 23.12 16.91 1.73
CA MET A 199 21.72 16.77 2.12
C MET A 199 21.44 17.35 3.52
N TYR A 200 22.34 17.16 4.49
CA TYR A 200 22.23 17.81 5.79
C TYR A 200 22.30 19.34 5.69
N ASP A 201 23.13 19.89 4.82
CA ASP A 201 23.16 21.35 4.56
C ASP A 201 21.81 21.84 4.06
N ARG A 202 21.20 21.13 3.11
CA ARG A 202 19.86 21.46 2.62
C ARG A 202 18.80 21.42 3.73
N ILE A 203 18.89 20.49 4.70
CA ILE A 203 17.97 20.43 5.84
C ILE A 203 18.15 21.68 6.72
N ILE A 204 19.38 22.07 7.04
CA ILE A 204 19.71 23.24 7.85
C ILE A 204 19.16 24.53 7.22
N GLU A 205 19.29 24.68 5.90
CA GLU A 205 18.78 25.83 5.16
C GLU A 205 17.24 25.89 5.13
N ASN A 206 16.57 24.73 5.07
CA ASN A 206 15.12 24.66 4.89
C ASN A 206 14.33 24.56 6.20
N THR A 207 14.98 24.28 7.33
CA THR A 207 14.29 24.20 8.64
C THR A 207 14.33 25.52 9.38
N LYS A 208 13.20 25.86 10.05
CA LYS A 208 13.11 27.00 10.98
C LYS A 208 13.34 26.59 12.43
N SER A 209 13.30 25.29 12.74
CA SER A 209 13.49 24.78 14.11
C SER A 209 14.95 24.78 14.48
N GLN A 210 15.30 25.48 15.58
CA GLN A 210 16.66 25.52 16.11
C GLN A 210 17.12 24.14 16.61
N ASP A 211 16.22 23.38 17.24
CA ASP A 211 16.52 22.03 17.72
C ASP A 211 16.87 21.09 16.56
N ARG A 212 16.08 21.17 15.46
CA ARG A 212 16.38 20.40 14.23
C ARG A 212 17.71 20.81 13.62
N LYS A 213 18.04 22.11 13.59
CA LYS A 213 19.36 22.59 13.13
C LYS A 213 20.49 22.02 13.94
N THR A 214 20.37 22.09 15.27
CA THR A 214 21.40 21.57 16.20
C THR A 214 21.60 20.06 15.98
N LEU A 215 20.53 19.28 15.96
CA LEU A 215 20.60 17.84 15.71
C LEU A 215 21.22 17.52 14.33
N THR A 216 20.80 18.26 13.29
CA THR A 216 21.30 18.03 11.94
C THR A 216 22.78 18.36 11.81
N ASN A 217 23.27 19.42 12.49
CA ASN A 217 24.70 19.74 12.55
C ASN A 217 25.50 18.62 13.24
N GLN A 218 25.02 18.09 14.37
CA GLN A 218 25.67 16.96 15.04
C GLN A 218 25.78 15.73 14.13
N LEU A 219 24.70 15.38 13.41
CA LEU A 219 24.72 14.27 12.44
C LEU A 219 25.70 14.53 11.30
N LYS A 220 25.73 15.76 10.77
CA LYS A 220 26.68 16.16 9.72
C LYS A 220 28.13 16.03 10.19
N GLU A 221 28.45 16.51 11.41
CA GLU A 221 29.79 16.39 11.99
C GLU A 221 30.23 14.91 12.15
N GLN A 222 29.30 14.03 12.56
CA GLN A 222 29.58 12.59 12.62
C GLN A 222 29.95 12.02 11.24
N VAL A 223 29.22 12.43 10.18
CA VAL A 223 29.52 11.98 8.81
C VAL A 223 30.89 12.48 8.36
N ILE A 224 31.25 13.75 8.65
CA ILE A 224 32.56 14.32 8.30
C ILE A 224 33.66 13.53 8.99
N LYS A 225 33.53 13.26 10.30
CA LYS A 225 34.52 12.49 11.05
C LYS A 225 34.70 11.08 10.48
N THR A 226 33.58 10.37 10.18
CA THR A 226 33.65 9.04 9.59
C THR A 226 34.33 9.07 8.21
N LYS A 227 34.05 10.08 7.37
CA LYS A 227 34.71 10.27 6.07
C LYS A 227 36.21 10.45 6.22
N GLU A 228 36.66 11.24 7.21
CA GLU A 228 38.09 11.45 7.49
C GLU A 228 38.80 10.18 7.99
N GLU A 229 38.11 9.37 8.79
CA GLU A 229 38.61 8.07 9.25
C GLU A 229 38.74 7.09 8.07
N PHE A 230 37.71 6.98 7.25
CA PHE A 230 37.66 6.13 6.06
C PHE A 230 38.71 6.48 5.00
N SER A 231 39.13 7.76 4.91
CA SER A 231 40.15 8.22 3.98
C SER A 231 41.57 7.92 4.42
N LYS A 232 41.78 7.39 5.64
CA LYS A 232 43.09 7.04 6.21
C LYS A 232 43.40 5.54 6.14
N GLU A 233 42.39 4.73 5.83
CA GLU A 233 42.50 3.29 5.58
C GLU A 233 42.80 3.01 4.10
#